data_a6fac5a52c9f08d3c62f47aa9f843d7a
#
_entry.id   a6fac5a52c9f08d3c62f47aa9f843d7a
#
_cell.length_a   1.000
_cell.length_b   1.000
_cell.length_c   1.000
_cell.angle_alpha   90.00
_cell.angle_beta   90.00
_cell.angle_gamma   90.00
#
_symmetry.space_group_name_H-M   'P 1'
#
loop_
_entity.id
_entity.type
_entity.pdbx_description
1 polymer ?
#
loop_
_entity_poly.entity_id
_entity_poly.type
_entity_poly.pdbx_seq_one_letter_code
_entity_poly.pdbx_strand_id
1 'polypeptide(L)'
;EVMQRFKPTLTVIYLSNVDGCHSNFTNYLGSLHRADHGVGHIWDYIQNNIPQMANNTTMMVIPEHGRNLVSNNIEDGNAFSGYDHSDANSRRIFSSIVGPGIDGNLSIGNENNQVGDIVNLTPTIAEILGCKDDVVNSGLVASSKSLFDLI
;
A
#
# COMPACT_ATOMS: atom_id res chain seq x y z
N GLU A 1 13.43 -13.63 9.17
CA GLU A 1 14.01 -13.82 10.51
C GLU A 1 13.20 -13.06 11.58
N VAL A 2 12.95 -11.73 11.44
CA VAL A 2 12.17 -10.92 12.42
C VAL A 2 10.77 -11.49 12.62
N MET A 3 10.00 -11.70 11.59
CA MET A 3 8.65 -12.25 11.66
C MET A 3 8.63 -13.64 12.29
N GLN A 4 9.56 -14.51 11.90
CA GLN A 4 9.67 -15.87 12.44
C GLN A 4 10.02 -15.88 13.93
N ARG A 5 10.90 -14.98 14.36
CA ARG A 5 11.40 -14.94 15.74
C ARG A 5 10.43 -14.22 16.69
N PHE A 6 9.90 -13.08 16.28
CA PHE A 6 9.15 -12.17 17.17
C PHE A 6 7.64 -12.19 16.93
N LYS A 7 7.19 -12.61 15.74
CA LYS A 7 5.76 -12.65 15.36
C LYS A 7 5.05 -11.34 15.72
N PRO A 8 5.54 -10.19 15.20
CA PRO A 8 5.01 -8.89 15.57
C PRO A 8 3.53 -8.76 15.19
N THR A 9 2.76 -8.05 16.00
CA THR A 9 1.35 -7.76 15.73
C THR A 9 1.18 -6.85 14.53
N LEU A 10 2.10 -5.89 14.33
CA LEU A 10 2.14 -4.99 13.18
C LEU A 10 3.56 -4.96 12.62
N THR A 11 3.66 -5.07 11.30
CA THR A 11 4.92 -4.88 10.57
C THR A 11 4.68 -3.92 9.41
N VAL A 12 5.50 -2.89 9.30
CA VAL A 12 5.51 -1.99 8.16
C VAL A 12 6.77 -2.25 7.34
N ILE A 13 6.61 -2.48 6.04
CA ILE A 13 7.70 -2.71 5.10
C ILE A 13 7.67 -1.61 4.05
N TYR A 14 8.77 -0.88 3.92
CA TYR A 14 8.91 0.19 2.95
C TYR A 14 9.79 -0.26 1.79
N LEU A 15 9.25 -0.19 0.56
CA LEU A 15 9.92 -0.57 -0.69
C LEU A 15 10.24 0.70 -1.50
N SER A 16 11.34 1.37 -1.18
CA SER A 16 11.70 2.69 -1.73
C SER A 16 12.16 2.71 -3.19
N ASN A 17 12.54 1.56 -3.76
CA ASN A 17 13.17 1.53 -5.08
C ASN A 17 12.25 1.98 -6.23
N VAL A 18 10.93 1.89 -6.05
CA VAL A 18 9.96 2.31 -7.06
C VAL A 18 9.98 3.83 -7.21
N ASP A 19 9.95 4.54 -6.09
CA ASP A 19 9.98 6.00 -6.04
C ASP A 19 11.29 6.58 -6.62
N GLY A 20 12.43 5.96 -6.36
CA GLY A 20 13.72 6.37 -6.93
C GLY A 20 13.83 6.32 -8.48
N CYS A 21 12.76 5.89 -9.17
CA CYS A 21 12.76 5.73 -10.63
C CYS A 21 11.97 6.84 -11.36
N HIS A 22 11.90 8.06 -10.83
CA HIS A 22 11.15 9.18 -11.41
C HIS A 22 11.50 9.47 -12.86
N SER A 23 12.78 9.48 -13.21
CA SER A 23 13.29 9.87 -14.53
C SER A 23 13.43 8.70 -15.53
N ASN A 24 13.20 7.45 -15.11
CA ASN A 24 13.44 6.30 -15.97
C ASN A 24 12.31 5.27 -15.88
N PHE A 25 11.43 5.25 -16.88
CA PHE A 25 10.26 4.38 -16.90
C PHE A 25 10.62 2.88 -16.96
N THR A 26 11.69 2.51 -17.65
CA THR A 26 12.15 1.11 -17.69
C THR A 26 12.62 0.64 -16.32
N ASN A 27 13.37 1.49 -15.61
CA ASN A 27 13.78 1.20 -14.25
C ASN A 27 12.58 1.15 -13.29
N TYR A 28 11.60 2.02 -13.50
CA TYR A 28 10.34 2.00 -12.75
C TYR A 28 9.61 0.66 -12.89
N LEU A 29 9.40 0.18 -14.11
CA LEU A 29 8.77 -1.12 -14.36
C LEU A 29 9.56 -2.27 -13.73
N GLY A 30 10.89 -2.25 -13.85
CA GLY A 30 11.76 -3.24 -13.23
C GLY A 30 11.70 -3.20 -11.68
N SER A 31 11.56 -2.01 -11.09
CA SER A 31 11.42 -1.85 -9.65
C SER A 31 10.04 -2.29 -9.15
N LEU A 32 8.99 -1.98 -9.90
CA LEU A 32 7.64 -2.44 -9.62
C LEU A 32 7.54 -3.96 -9.66
N HIS A 33 8.13 -4.60 -10.68
CA HIS A 33 8.18 -6.06 -10.79
C HIS A 33 8.91 -6.70 -9.59
N ARG A 34 10.03 -6.11 -9.15
CA ARG A 34 10.74 -6.59 -7.95
C ARG A 34 9.93 -6.40 -6.67
N ALA A 35 9.21 -5.29 -6.55
CA ALA A 35 8.33 -5.03 -5.39
C ALA A 35 7.19 -6.05 -5.34
N ASP A 36 6.53 -6.30 -6.46
CA ASP A 36 5.47 -7.31 -6.58
C ASP A 36 5.96 -8.71 -6.21
N HIS A 37 7.10 -9.13 -6.78
CA HIS A 37 7.73 -10.41 -6.43
C HIS A 37 8.08 -10.48 -4.92
N GLY A 38 8.58 -9.37 -4.35
CA GLY A 38 8.90 -9.29 -2.92
C GLY A 38 7.68 -9.46 -2.03
N VAL A 39 6.57 -8.82 -2.38
CA VAL A 39 5.28 -8.95 -1.69
C VAL A 39 4.79 -10.39 -1.73
N GLY A 40 4.76 -11.01 -2.91
CA GLY A 40 4.38 -12.42 -3.07
C GLY A 40 5.27 -13.35 -2.25
N HIS A 41 6.59 -13.15 -2.30
CA HIS A 41 7.54 -13.96 -1.51
C HIS A 41 7.30 -13.83 0.00
N ILE A 42 7.04 -12.63 0.51
CA ILE A 42 6.76 -12.41 1.93
C ILE A 42 5.47 -13.14 2.34
N TRP A 43 4.43 -13.02 1.51
CA TRP A 43 3.15 -13.71 1.75
C TRP A 43 3.34 -15.23 1.81
N ASP A 44 3.95 -15.80 0.78
CA ASP A 44 4.20 -17.24 0.70
C ASP A 44 5.07 -17.74 1.85
N TYR A 45 6.09 -16.95 2.23
CA TYR A 45 6.93 -17.30 3.35
C TYR A 45 6.16 -17.37 4.68
N ILE A 46 5.28 -16.39 4.93
CA ILE A 46 4.43 -16.37 6.13
C ILE A 46 3.52 -17.59 6.14
N GLN A 47 2.82 -17.86 5.05
CA GLN A 47 1.85 -18.95 4.97
C GLN A 47 2.51 -20.33 5.10
N ASN A 48 3.69 -20.52 4.55
CA ASN A 48 4.33 -21.83 4.48
C ASN A 48 5.36 -22.10 5.59
N ASN A 49 5.89 -21.06 6.24
CA ASN A 49 7.04 -21.23 7.16
C ASN A 49 6.80 -20.70 8.58
N ILE A 50 5.67 -20.01 8.82
CA ILE A 50 5.37 -19.47 10.16
C ILE A 50 3.94 -19.89 10.57
N PRO A 51 3.76 -21.13 11.07
CA PRO A 51 2.43 -21.68 11.37
C PRO A 51 1.56 -20.80 12.26
N GLN A 52 2.16 -20.04 13.18
CA GLN A 52 1.42 -19.15 14.08
C GLN A 52 0.90 -17.88 13.38
N MET A 53 1.45 -17.53 12.23
CA MET A 53 1.04 -16.38 11.42
C MET A 53 0.25 -16.81 10.19
N ALA A 54 0.45 -18.03 9.71
CA ALA A 54 -0.31 -18.59 8.61
C ALA A 54 -1.81 -18.56 8.91
N ASN A 55 -2.64 -18.12 7.97
CA ASN A 55 -4.09 -17.94 8.13
C ASN A 55 -4.49 -16.97 9.28
N ASN A 56 -3.57 -16.20 9.81
CA ASN A 56 -3.80 -15.23 10.87
C ASN A 56 -3.09 -13.89 10.61
N THR A 57 -2.71 -13.64 9.37
CA THR A 57 -2.05 -12.42 8.93
C THR A 57 -2.90 -11.75 7.87
N THR A 58 -3.17 -10.46 8.05
CA THR A 58 -3.69 -9.59 6.98
C THR A 58 -2.52 -8.81 6.40
N MET A 59 -2.37 -8.86 5.08
CA MET A 59 -1.39 -8.07 4.35
C MET A 59 -2.10 -6.97 3.57
N MET A 60 -1.60 -5.74 3.69
CA MET A 60 -2.03 -4.61 2.90
C MET A 60 -0.88 -4.11 2.03
N VAL A 61 -1.13 -3.86 0.76
CA VAL A 61 -0.18 -3.26 -0.17
C VAL A 61 -0.75 -1.96 -0.67
N ILE A 62 0.00 -0.88 -0.46
CA ILE A 62 -0.47 0.47 -0.70
C ILE A 62 0.68 1.28 -1.29
N PRO A 63 0.54 1.90 -2.47
CA PRO A 63 1.47 2.93 -2.92
C PRO A 63 1.28 4.21 -2.12
N GLU A 64 2.34 4.95 -1.92
CA GLU A 64 2.30 6.28 -1.30
C GLU A 64 1.62 7.29 -2.22
N HIS A 65 1.97 7.23 -3.51
CA HIS A 65 1.36 8.04 -4.57
C HIS A 65 1.40 7.27 -5.90
N GLY A 66 0.68 7.79 -6.89
CA GLY A 66 0.74 7.33 -8.28
C GLY A 66 1.82 8.06 -9.08
N ARG A 67 1.68 8.05 -10.40
CA ARG A 67 2.54 8.78 -11.34
C ARG A 67 1.70 9.67 -12.25
N ASN A 68 2.31 10.70 -12.80
CA ASN A 68 1.71 11.50 -13.85
C ASN A 68 1.33 10.62 -15.05
N LEU A 69 0.16 10.87 -15.62
CA LEU A 69 -0.33 10.15 -16.79
C LEU A 69 0.52 10.48 -18.03
N VAL A 70 0.96 11.73 -18.14
CA VAL A 70 1.82 12.21 -19.20
C VAL A 70 3.14 12.66 -18.59
N SER A 71 4.27 12.27 -19.22
CA SER A 71 5.58 12.78 -18.82
C SER A 71 5.54 14.31 -18.88
N ASN A 72 5.82 14.95 -17.75
CA ASN A 72 6.03 16.39 -17.79
C ASN A 72 7.35 16.67 -18.48
N ASN A 73 7.37 17.74 -19.29
CA ASN A 73 8.57 18.24 -19.94
C ASN A 73 9.50 19.01 -18.98
N ILE A 74 9.39 18.76 -17.68
CA ILE A 74 10.32 19.32 -16.70
C ILE A 74 11.60 18.50 -16.82
N GLU A 75 12.54 19.03 -17.57
CA GLU A 75 13.93 18.65 -17.46
C GLU A 75 14.41 19.16 -16.09
N ASP A 76 14.81 18.25 -15.22
CA ASP A 76 15.67 18.67 -14.13
C ASP A 76 16.99 19.21 -14.73
N GLY A 77 17.80 19.91 -13.95
CA GLY A 77 19.05 20.49 -14.42
C GLY A 77 20.08 19.49 -15.02
N ASN A 78 19.71 18.20 -15.11
CA ASN A 78 20.48 17.10 -15.70
C ASN A 78 19.83 16.53 -16.98
N ALA A 79 18.85 17.22 -17.56
CA ALA A 79 18.12 16.83 -18.78
C ALA A 79 17.35 15.50 -18.67
N PHE A 80 16.94 15.09 -17.49
CA PHE A 80 16.04 13.95 -17.30
C PHE A 80 14.58 14.44 -17.34
N SER A 81 13.80 13.90 -18.27
CA SER A 81 12.35 14.09 -18.24
C SER A 81 11.79 13.38 -17.01
N GLY A 82 11.47 14.14 -15.98
CA GLY A 82 10.87 13.62 -14.77
C GLY A 82 9.45 13.15 -15.02
N TYR A 83 9.14 11.90 -14.72
CA TYR A 83 7.77 11.50 -14.42
C TYR A 83 7.47 11.91 -12.99
N ASP A 84 7.04 13.14 -12.85
CA ASP A 84 6.73 13.71 -11.58
C ASP A 84 5.35 13.23 -11.09
N HIS A 85 5.04 13.48 -9.85
CA HIS A 85 3.77 13.17 -9.19
C HIS A 85 2.97 14.46 -8.91
N SER A 86 2.82 15.32 -9.93
CA SER A 86 2.19 16.64 -9.79
C SER A 86 0.76 16.73 -10.35
N ASP A 87 0.34 15.81 -11.20
CA ASP A 87 -1.00 15.82 -11.78
C ASP A 87 -2.05 15.07 -10.93
N ALA A 88 -3.31 15.13 -11.36
CA ALA A 88 -4.41 14.47 -10.67
C ALA A 88 -4.27 12.92 -10.67
N ASN A 89 -3.60 12.35 -11.68
CA ASN A 89 -3.38 10.91 -11.74
C ASN A 89 -2.40 10.42 -10.68
N SER A 90 -1.43 11.23 -10.33
CA SER A 90 -0.46 10.91 -9.26
C SER A 90 -1.08 10.81 -7.88
N ARG A 91 -2.28 11.36 -7.67
CA ARG A 91 -3.05 11.25 -6.43
C ARG A 91 -3.90 9.99 -6.35
N ARG A 92 -3.97 9.22 -7.45
CA ARG A 92 -4.73 7.96 -7.49
C ARG A 92 -3.85 6.84 -7.02
N ILE A 93 -4.30 6.21 -5.96
CA ILE A 93 -3.66 5.02 -5.38
C ILE A 93 -4.68 3.90 -5.26
N PHE A 94 -4.19 2.70 -5.03
CA PHE A 94 -5.02 1.54 -4.71
C PHE A 94 -4.68 1.02 -3.32
N SER A 95 -5.55 0.22 -2.75
CA SER A 95 -5.24 -0.63 -1.60
C SER A 95 -5.58 -2.07 -1.95
N SER A 96 -4.59 -2.95 -1.89
CA SER A 96 -4.81 -4.40 -2.01
C SER A 96 -4.74 -5.01 -0.62
N ILE A 97 -5.78 -5.75 -0.24
CA ILE A 97 -5.89 -6.36 1.09
C ILE A 97 -6.14 -7.85 0.91
N VAL A 98 -5.36 -8.66 1.60
CA VAL A 98 -5.53 -10.12 1.64
C VAL A 98 -5.37 -10.61 3.07
N GLY A 99 -6.22 -11.53 3.49
CA GLY A 99 -6.17 -12.10 4.83
C GLY A 99 -7.46 -12.78 5.26
N PRO A 100 -7.52 -13.27 6.49
CA PRO A 100 -8.72 -13.90 7.03
C PRO A 100 -9.91 -12.95 7.03
N GLY A 101 -11.06 -13.42 6.56
CA GLY A 101 -12.30 -12.62 6.52
C GLY A 101 -12.37 -11.59 5.41
N ILE A 102 -11.36 -11.54 4.52
CA ILE A 102 -11.38 -10.68 3.33
C ILE A 102 -11.82 -11.52 2.13
N ASP A 103 -12.89 -11.10 1.48
CA ASP A 103 -13.39 -11.77 0.28
C ASP A 103 -12.39 -11.61 -0.87
N GLY A 104 -11.99 -12.74 -1.46
CA GLY A 104 -11.07 -12.76 -2.58
C GLY A 104 -11.71 -12.29 -3.89
N ASN A 105 -10.89 -11.73 -4.78
CA ASN A 105 -11.29 -11.29 -6.13
C ASN A 105 -12.36 -10.19 -6.17
N LEU A 106 -12.52 -9.45 -5.10
CA LEU A 106 -13.40 -8.29 -5.04
C LEU A 106 -12.61 -7.05 -5.49
N SER A 107 -13.15 -6.30 -6.44
CA SER A 107 -12.64 -5.00 -6.86
C SER A 107 -13.70 -3.95 -6.59
N ILE A 108 -13.37 -2.94 -5.77
CA ILE A 108 -14.30 -1.91 -5.34
C ILE A 108 -13.76 -0.55 -5.77
N GLY A 109 -14.63 0.24 -6.39
CA GLY A 109 -14.25 1.51 -6.96
C GLY A 109 -13.49 1.36 -8.30
N ASN A 110 -13.18 2.49 -8.89
CA ASN A 110 -12.41 2.60 -10.13
C ASN A 110 -11.88 4.05 -10.28
N GLU A 111 -11.25 4.34 -11.40
CA GLU A 111 -10.68 5.67 -11.70
C GLU A 111 -11.68 6.84 -11.64
N ASN A 112 -12.97 6.58 -11.78
CA ASN A 112 -14.04 7.58 -11.77
C ASN A 112 -14.90 7.53 -10.50
N ASN A 113 -14.70 6.52 -9.66
CA ASN A 113 -15.46 6.31 -8.44
C ASN A 113 -14.49 5.93 -7.31
N GLN A 114 -13.90 6.94 -6.69
CA GLN A 114 -13.04 6.78 -5.52
C GLN A 114 -13.87 6.29 -4.32
N VAL A 115 -13.40 5.25 -3.66
CA VAL A 115 -14.08 4.66 -2.49
C VAL A 115 -13.51 5.19 -1.18
N GLY A 116 -12.21 5.45 -1.12
CA GLY A 116 -11.55 5.91 0.10
C GLY A 116 -10.38 6.84 -0.18
N ASP A 117 -9.68 7.20 0.86
CA ASP A 117 -8.52 8.08 0.83
C ASP A 117 -7.42 7.49 1.73
N ILE A 118 -6.19 7.97 1.56
CA ILE A 118 -5.03 7.54 2.38
C ILE A 118 -5.27 7.74 3.88
N VAL A 119 -6.06 8.74 4.25
CA VAL A 119 -6.43 8.98 5.67
C VAL A 119 -7.27 7.87 6.29
N ASN A 120 -7.89 7.02 5.47
CA ASN A 120 -8.66 5.87 5.95
C ASN A 120 -7.78 4.67 6.35
N LEU A 121 -6.50 4.68 6.02
CA LEU A 121 -5.60 3.54 6.28
C LEU A 121 -5.39 3.29 7.76
N THR A 122 -5.12 4.32 8.54
CA THR A 122 -4.90 4.17 9.99
C THR A 122 -6.11 3.57 10.70
N PRO A 123 -7.35 4.08 10.50
CA PRO A 123 -8.54 3.43 11.04
C PRO A 123 -8.75 2.00 10.52
N THR A 124 -8.39 1.71 9.27
CA THR A 124 -8.50 0.35 8.72
C THR A 124 -7.55 -0.63 9.42
N ILE A 125 -6.29 -0.23 9.59
CA ILE A 125 -5.31 -1.04 10.33
C ILE A 125 -5.77 -1.24 11.78
N ALA A 126 -6.26 -0.18 12.43
CA ALA A 126 -6.75 -0.24 13.78
C ALA A 126 -7.98 -1.15 13.92
N GLU A 127 -8.86 -1.17 12.91
CA GLU A 127 -10.01 -2.09 12.88
C GLU A 127 -9.57 -3.54 12.75
N ILE A 128 -8.64 -3.85 11.87
CA ILE A 128 -8.04 -5.19 11.74
C ILE A 128 -7.40 -5.63 13.07
N LEU A 129 -6.79 -4.71 13.80
CA LEU A 129 -6.15 -4.97 15.09
C LEU A 129 -7.11 -4.95 16.29
N GLY A 130 -8.39 -4.60 16.08
CA GLY A 130 -9.40 -4.54 17.13
C GLY A 130 -9.29 -3.34 18.08
N CYS A 131 -8.61 -2.26 17.68
CA CYS A 131 -8.41 -1.05 18.48
C CYS A 131 -8.86 0.25 17.80
N LYS A 132 -9.79 0.16 16.83
CA LYS A 132 -10.26 1.32 16.05
C LYS A 132 -10.79 2.45 16.93
N ASP A 133 -11.64 2.11 17.90
CA ASP A 133 -12.26 3.12 18.77
C ASP A 133 -11.20 3.87 19.59
N ASP A 134 -10.21 3.19 20.13
CA ASP A 134 -9.12 3.82 20.89
C ASP A 134 -8.31 4.77 20.02
N VAL A 135 -8.00 4.35 18.79
CA VAL A 135 -7.24 5.15 17.83
C VAL A 135 -8.03 6.36 17.38
N VAL A 136 -9.32 6.20 17.06
CA VAL A 136 -10.20 7.32 16.67
C VAL A 136 -10.40 8.30 17.81
N ASN A 137 -10.67 7.81 19.01
CA ASN A 137 -10.89 8.65 20.21
C ASN A 137 -9.63 9.38 20.69
N SER A 138 -8.45 8.95 20.25
CA SER A 138 -7.19 9.67 20.53
C SER A 138 -7.17 11.08 19.92
N GLY A 139 -7.96 11.32 18.86
CA GLY A 139 -7.97 12.57 18.12
C GLY A 139 -6.73 12.80 17.23
N LEU A 140 -5.88 11.79 17.09
CA LEU A 140 -4.62 11.88 16.31
C LEU A 140 -4.78 11.41 14.85
N VAL A 141 -5.96 10.93 14.46
CA VAL A 141 -6.24 10.46 13.10
C VAL A 141 -7.12 11.46 12.33
N ALA A 142 -6.85 11.58 11.03
CA ALA A 142 -7.58 12.52 10.17
C ALA A 142 -8.97 12.00 9.73
N SER A 143 -9.22 10.70 9.89
CA SER A 143 -10.51 10.07 9.57
C SER A 143 -10.93 9.13 10.69
N SER A 144 -12.22 9.08 11.00
CA SER A 144 -12.83 8.08 11.88
C SER A 144 -13.28 6.83 11.10
N LYS A 145 -13.31 6.88 9.77
CA LYS A 145 -13.79 5.80 8.91
C LYS A 145 -12.63 4.96 8.42
N SER A 146 -12.76 3.64 8.54
CA SER A 146 -11.92 2.67 7.84
C SER A 146 -12.36 2.50 6.38
N LEU A 147 -11.56 1.81 5.58
CA LEU A 147 -11.97 1.39 4.24
C LEU A 147 -13.16 0.43 4.30
N PHE A 148 -13.28 -0.37 5.34
CA PHE A 148 -14.42 -1.28 5.53
C PHE A 148 -15.74 -0.56 5.82
N ASP A 149 -15.70 0.65 6.36
CA ASP A 149 -16.91 1.47 6.56
C ASP A 149 -17.43 2.11 5.25
N LEU A 150 -16.64 2.03 4.17
CA LEU A 150 -16.90 2.74 2.91
C LEU A 150 -17.37 1.80 1.77
N ILE A 151 -17.39 0.49 2.03
CA ILE A 151 -17.73 -0.55 1.04
C ILE A 151 -18.95 -1.36 1.44
#